data_65e1b1a8c76e6cceb9848b56f430948d
#
_entry.id   65e1b1a8c76e6cceb9848b56f430948d
#
_cell.length_a   1.000
_cell.length_b   1.000
_cell.length_c   1.000
_cell.angle_alpha   90.00
_cell.angle_beta   90.00
_cell.angle_gamma   90.00
#
_symmetry.space_group_name_H-M   'P 1'
#
loop_
_entity.id
_entity.type
_entity.pdbx_description
1 polymer ?
#
loop_
_entity_poly.entity_id
_entity_poly.type
_entity_poly.pdbx_seq_one_letter_code
_entity_poly.pdbx_strand_id
1 'polypeptide(L)'
;MKAQSPRAGTTTTWRFSAGGAVAEAWPDAEAALRCSLSFASCYVYAPRGEGFASAAARLLCQRVKASDPRWLPRYAGQVAELCARERERPFASLFARDAWLVPVPGCAPAGAKPTAACQLAVALHELGLGCDVWLGITRRTAVTRSATAQLGARPTVRQHYESFAVAAAPRGAPLRRIVLVDDVITKGRTLLAAAAKLRGEFVHADIRAFALVRTTGFLTRLDRLFAPGAGVVYWAGGDARREP
;
A
#
# COMPACT_ATOMS: atom_id res chain seq x y z
N MET A 1 -33.26 4.05 -34.12
CA MET A 1 -32.56 4.26 -32.83
C MET A 1 -31.06 4.12 -33.09
N LYS A 2 -30.32 5.24 -33.05
CA LYS A 2 -28.85 5.27 -33.28
C LYS A 2 -28.18 5.11 -31.92
N ALA A 3 -27.33 4.08 -31.80
CA ALA A 3 -26.48 3.87 -30.64
C ALA A 3 -25.38 4.96 -30.58
N GLN A 4 -25.32 5.69 -29.49
CA GLN A 4 -24.21 6.62 -29.23
C GLN A 4 -23.00 5.87 -28.68
N SER A 5 -21.85 6.05 -29.32
CA SER A 5 -20.54 5.61 -28.86
C SER A 5 -20.13 6.27 -27.53
N PRO A 6 -19.40 5.59 -26.65
CA PRO A 6 -18.88 6.19 -25.43
C PRO A 6 -17.75 7.17 -25.75
N ARG A 7 -17.78 8.31 -25.09
CA ARG A 7 -16.79 9.40 -25.22
C ARG A 7 -15.41 8.96 -24.72
N ALA A 8 -14.42 9.36 -25.48
CA ALA A 8 -13.00 9.17 -25.23
C ALA A 8 -12.53 9.80 -23.90
N GLY A 9 -11.51 9.17 -23.34
CA GLY A 9 -10.94 9.39 -22.02
C GLY A 9 -10.57 10.82 -21.67
N THR A 10 -10.98 11.20 -20.49
CA THR A 10 -10.44 12.32 -19.73
C THR A 10 -9.10 11.90 -19.13
N THR A 11 -8.01 12.40 -19.69
CA THR A 11 -6.68 12.29 -19.10
C THR A 11 -6.66 13.13 -17.83
N THR A 12 -6.77 12.47 -16.67
CA THR A 12 -6.65 13.15 -15.37
C THR A 12 -5.21 13.62 -15.17
N THR A 13 -4.99 14.90 -15.36
CA THR A 13 -3.67 15.54 -15.14
C THR A 13 -3.55 15.83 -13.65
N TRP A 14 -2.75 15.05 -12.95
CA TRP A 14 -2.46 15.25 -11.53
C TRP A 14 -1.53 16.46 -11.35
N ARG A 15 -2.02 17.54 -10.73
CA ARG A 15 -1.19 18.70 -10.35
C ARG A 15 -0.64 18.47 -8.94
N PHE A 16 0.67 18.42 -8.83
CA PHE A 16 1.39 18.41 -7.54
C PHE A 16 1.50 19.85 -7.03
N SER A 17 0.80 20.21 -5.94
CA SER A 17 1.06 21.45 -5.21
C SER A 17 1.98 21.15 -4.03
N ALA A 18 3.16 21.76 -4.02
CA ALA A 18 4.10 21.75 -2.90
C ALA A 18 3.59 22.71 -1.84
N GLY A 19 2.94 22.20 -0.79
CA GLY A 19 2.57 22.96 0.40
C GLY A 19 3.74 23.01 1.39
N GLY A 20 4.12 24.20 1.85
CA GLY A 20 5.17 24.41 2.83
C GLY A 20 4.84 23.77 4.18
N ALA A 21 5.79 23.01 4.71
CA ALA A 21 5.68 22.33 6.00
C ALA A 21 6.24 23.20 7.13
N VAL A 22 5.46 23.38 8.17
CA VAL A 22 5.92 23.85 9.49
C VAL A 22 6.51 22.65 10.23
N ALA A 23 7.75 22.75 10.67
CA ALA A 23 8.42 21.70 11.44
C ALA A 23 7.98 21.81 12.90
N GLU A 24 6.96 21.07 13.31
CA GLU A 24 6.68 20.83 14.72
C GLU A 24 7.52 19.66 15.24
N ALA A 25 7.99 19.78 16.49
CA ALA A 25 8.72 18.71 17.18
C ALA A 25 7.78 17.51 17.38
N TRP A 26 7.99 16.46 16.63
CA TRP A 26 7.21 15.21 16.71
C TRP A 26 7.54 14.44 17.99
N PRO A 27 6.57 13.75 18.58
CA PRO A 27 6.84 12.82 19.68
C PRO A 27 7.94 11.85 19.28
N ASP A 28 8.69 11.33 20.26
CA ASP A 28 9.75 10.37 20.02
C ASP A 28 9.32 9.34 18.97
N ALA A 29 10.10 9.22 17.90
CA ALA A 29 9.79 8.34 16.78
C ALA A 29 9.51 6.90 17.24
N GLU A 30 10.18 6.46 18.30
CA GLU A 30 9.96 5.14 18.88
C GLU A 30 8.59 5.02 19.54
N ALA A 31 8.13 6.03 20.26
CA ALA A 31 6.79 6.04 20.85
C ALA A 31 5.70 6.00 19.77
N ALA A 32 5.86 6.77 18.70
CA ALA A 32 4.93 6.78 17.56
C ALA A 32 4.89 5.42 16.84
N LEU A 33 6.02 4.72 16.77
CA LEU A 33 6.13 3.41 16.12
C LEU A 33 5.60 2.25 16.96
N ARG A 34 5.40 2.41 18.25
CA ARG A 34 4.80 1.40 19.15
C ARG A 34 3.30 1.21 18.88
N CYS A 35 2.98 0.84 17.65
CA CYS A 35 1.61 0.62 17.20
C CYS A 35 1.47 -0.70 16.46
N SER A 36 0.23 -1.11 16.24
CA SER A 36 -0.13 -2.22 15.38
C SER A 36 -0.94 -1.74 14.19
N LEU A 37 -0.88 -2.45 13.07
CA LEU A 37 -1.55 -2.12 11.83
C LEU A 37 -2.15 -3.39 11.24
N SER A 38 -3.47 -3.48 11.18
CA SER A 38 -4.18 -4.55 10.49
C SER A 38 -3.97 -4.40 8.98
N PHE A 39 -3.72 -5.50 8.30
CA PHE A 39 -3.59 -5.52 6.85
C PHE A 39 -4.34 -6.68 6.21
N ALA A 40 -4.64 -6.55 4.93
CA ALA A 40 -5.10 -7.64 4.07
C ALA A 40 -4.24 -7.76 2.81
N SER A 41 -4.22 -8.95 2.20
CA SER A 41 -3.50 -9.22 0.96
C SER A 41 -4.16 -10.36 0.19
N CYS A 42 -4.00 -10.38 -1.16
CA CYS A 42 -4.65 -11.37 -2.01
C CYS A 42 -3.71 -12.47 -2.50
N TYR A 43 -2.45 -12.14 -2.73
CA TYR A 43 -1.49 -13.08 -3.32
C TYR A 43 -0.35 -13.40 -2.36
N VAL A 44 0.22 -14.59 -2.56
CA VAL A 44 1.34 -15.08 -1.77
C VAL A 44 2.59 -15.21 -2.64
N TYR A 45 3.72 -14.79 -2.11
CA TYR A 45 5.02 -14.89 -2.75
C TYR A 45 6.04 -15.55 -1.83
N ALA A 46 6.59 -16.68 -2.24
CA ALA A 46 7.71 -17.35 -1.59
C ALA A 46 9.00 -17.05 -2.40
N PRO A 47 9.88 -16.15 -1.90
CA PRO A 47 11.08 -15.76 -2.64
C PRO A 47 12.03 -16.93 -2.96
N ARG A 48 12.08 -17.93 -2.07
CA ARG A 48 12.89 -19.14 -2.18
C ARG A 48 12.07 -20.35 -2.61
N GLY A 49 10.79 -20.16 -2.92
CA GLY A 49 9.90 -21.24 -3.28
C GLY A 49 10.20 -21.81 -4.66
N GLU A 50 10.02 -23.11 -4.79
CA GLU A 50 10.15 -23.87 -6.02
C GLU A 50 8.77 -24.24 -6.60
N GLY A 51 8.77 -24.73 -7.83
CA GLY A 51 7.58 -25.18 -8.53
C GLY A 51 6.78 -24.06 -9.22
N PHE A 52 5.70 -24.48 -9.90
CA PHE A 52 4.91 -23.62 -10.78
C PHE A 52 4.29 -22.40 -10.07
N ALA A 53 3.67 -22.60 -8.92
CA ALA A 53 3.03 -21.51 -8.18
C ALA A 53 4.06 -20.46 -7.73
N SER A 54 5.25 -20.88 -7.32
CA SER A 54 6.33 -19.97 -6.94
C SER A 54 6.90 -19.20 -8.15
N ALA A 55 7.02 -19.85 -9.31
CA ALA A 55 7.40 -19.19 -10.55
C ALA A 55 6.35 -18.16 -10.99
N ALA A 56 5.07 -18.51 -10.93
CA ALA A 56 3.96 -17.60 -11.22
C ALA A 56 3.95 -16.39 -10.25
N ALA A 57 4.24 -16.63 -8.96
CA ALA A 57 4.34 -15.56 -7.96
C ALA A 57 5.49 -14.60 -8.25
N ARG A 58 6.66 -15.09 -8.68
CA ARG A 58 7.77 -14.24 -9.13
C ARG A 58 7.38 -13.35 -10.30
N LEU A 59 6.74 -13.94 -11.31
CA LEU A 59 6.27 -13.19 -12.49
C LEU A 59 5.22 -12.13 -12.11
N LEU A 60 4.28 -12.46 -11.22
CA LEU A 60 3.30 -11.50 -10.70
C LEU A 60 4.01 -10.33 -10.02
N CYS A 61 4.94 -10.58 -9.10
CA CYS A 61 5.69 -9.53 -8.43
C CYS A 61 6.49 -8.65 -9.40
N GLN A 62 7.08 -9.24 -10.45
CA GLN A 62 7.78 -8.47 -11.49
C GLN A 62 6.82 -7.54 -12.25
N ARG A 63 5.66 -8.05 -12.68
CA ARG A 63 4.63 -7.27 -13.40
C ARG A 63 4.08 -6.13 -12.55
N VAL A 64 3.78 -6.39 -11.28
CA VAL A 64 3.28 -5.38 -10.35
C VAL A 64 4.33 -4.29 -10.13
N LYS A 65 5.58 -4.65 -9.85
CA LYS A 65 6.69 -3.68 -9.65
C LYS A 65 7.04 -2.90 -10.90
N ALA A 66 6.87 -3.49 -12.08
CA ALA A 66 7.03 -2.80 -13.36
C ALA A 66 5.86 -1.86 -13.68
N SER A 67 4.80 -1.88 -12.85
CA SER A 67 3.56 -1.13 -13.11
C SER A 67 2.98 -1.45 -14.50
N ASP A 68 2.98 -2.72 -14.89
CA ASP A 68 2.53 -3.15 -16.22
C ASP A 68 1.02 -2.86 -16.38
N PRO A 69 0.63 -1.96 -17.28
CA PRO A 69 -0.76 -1.49 -17.42
C PRO A 69 -1.72 -2.59 -17.90
N ARG A 70 -1.20 -3.69 -18.44
CA ARG A 70 -2.01 -4.84 -18.90
C ARG A 70 -2.44 -5.73 -17.73
N TRP A 71 -1.64 -5.76 -16.64
CA TRP A 71 -1.83 -6.72 -15.54
C TRP A 71 -2.40 -6.10 -14.29
N LEU A 72 -2.05 -4.85 -13.99
CA LEU A 72 -2.48 -4.19 -12.77
C LEU A 72 -4.02 -4.08 -12.66
N PRO A 73 -4.76 -3.67 -13.71
CA PRO A 73 -6.22 -3.67 -13.69
C PRO A 73 -6.84 -5.06 -13.49
N ARG A 74 -6.20 -6.11 -14.02
CA ARG A 74 -6.66 -7.50 -13.83
C ARG A 74 -6.54 -7.94 -12.38
N TYR A 75 -5.43 -7.62 -11.72
CA TYR A 75 -5.25 -7.92 -10.31
C TYR A 75 -6.20 -7.10 -9.43
N ALA A 76 -6.40 -5.83 -9.73
CA ALA A 76 -7.39 -4.99 -9.05
C ALA A 76 -8.83 -5.55 -9.25
N GLY A 77 -9.17 -6.05 -10.43
CA GLY A 77 -10.44 -6.71 -10.72
C GLY A 77 -10.68 -7.93 -9.82
N GLN A 78 -9.67 -8.77 -9.62
CA GLN A 78 -9.77 -9.92 -8.69
C GLN A 78 -9.97 -9.49 -7.23
N VAL A 79 -9.38 -8.37 -6.82
CA VAL A 79 -9.66 -7.77 -5.50
C VAL A 79 -11.10 -7.30 -5.39
N ALA A 80 -11.63 -6.62 -6.42
CA ALA A 80 -13.00 -6.14 -6.45
C ALA A 80 -14.01 -7.30 -6.43
N GLU A 81 -13.76 -8.37 -7.19
CA GLU A 81 -14.56 -9.59 -7.14
C GLU A 81 -14.56 -10.24 -5.75
N LEU A 82 -13.40 -10.29 -5.09
CA LEU A 82 -13.29 -10.80 -3.73
C LEU A 82 -14.13 -9.97 -2.75
N CYS A 83 -14.04 -8.63 -2.83
CA CYS A 83 -14.84 -7.73 -2.00
C CYS A 83 -16.35 -7.89 -2.24
N ALA A 84 -16.77 -8.13 -3.49
CA ALA A 84 -18.16 -8.33 -3.83
C ALA A 84 -18.73 -9.66 -3.32
N ARG A 85 -17.92 -10.71 -3.27
CA ARG A 85 -18.32 -12.06 -2.78
C ARG A 85 -18.30 -12.16 -1.25
N GLU A 86 -17.38 -11.51 -0.60
CA GLU A 86 -17.14 -11.60 0.84
C GLU A 86 -17.67 -10.36 1.58
N ARG A 87 -19.00 -10.11 1.51
CA ARG A 87 -19.63 -8.92 2.09
C ARG A 87 -19.39 -8.72 3.59
N GLU A 88 -19.05 -9.76 4.34
CA GLU A 88 -18.92 -9.73 5.80
C GLU A 88 -17.46 -9.89 6.29
N ARG A 89 -16.45 -9.96 5.41
CA ARG A 89 -15.06 -10.25 5.78
C ARG A 89 -14.10 -9.09 5.50
N PRO A 90 -12.84 -9.17 5.98
CA PRO A 90 -11.94 -8.01 6.13
C PRO A 90 -11.79 -7.17 4.86
N PHE A 91 -11.94 -7.75 3.67
CA PHE A 91 -11.76 -7.02 2.41
C PHE A 91 -12.88 -6.01 2.13
N ALA A 92 -14.14 -6.38 2.30
CA ALA A 92 -15.26 -5.46 2.07
C ALA A 92 -15.25 -4.29 3.06
N SER A 93 -14.95 -4.57 4.34
CA SER A 93 -14.84 -3.52 5.35
C SER A 93 -13.59 -2.64 5.17
N LEU A 94 -12.52 -3.20 4.60
CA LEU A 94 -11.29 -2.47 4.31
C LEU A 94 -11.53 -1.38 3.26
N PHE A 95 -12.19 -1.74 2.16
CA PHE A 95 -12.48 -0.85 1.03
C PHE A 95 -13.88 -0.22 1.11
N ALA A 96 -14.33 0.12 2.33
CA ALA A 96 -15.61 0.81 2.51
C ALA A 96 -15.67 2.11 1.69
N ARG A 97 -16.89 2.53 1.33
CA ARG A 97 -17.11 3.70 0.45
C ARG A 97 -16.64 5.03 1.02
N ASP A 98 -16.31 5.10 2.30
CA ASP A 98 -15.75 6.25 3.00
C ASP A 98 -14.24 6.12 3.26
N ALA A 99 -13.61 5.05 2.77
CA ALA A 99 -12.19 4.81 2.95
C ALA A 99 -11.34 5.54 1.90
N TRP A 100 -10.41 6.34 2.34
CA TRP A 100 -9.40 6.98 1.49
C TRP A 100 -8.26 6.02 1.19
N LEU A 101 -7.96 5.81 -0.09
CA LEU A 101 -6.84 4.99 -0.52
C LEU A 101 -5.57 5.84 -0.55
N VAL A 102 -4.61 5.49 0.29
CA VAL A 102 -3.34 6.23 0.42
C VAL A 102 -2.19 5.34 -0.05
N PRO A 103 -1.68 5.54 -1.27
CA PRO A 103 -0.54 4.76 -1.74
C PRO A 103 0.72 5.10 -0.95
N VAL A 104 1.46 4.06 -0.57
CA VAL A 104 2.73 4.21 0.13
C VAL A 104 3.82 4.65 -0.86
N PRO A 105 4.62 5.68 -0.53
CA PRO A 105 5.65 6.17 -1.45
C PRO A 105 6.78 5.15 -1.64
N GLY A 106 7.37 5.14 -2.83
CA GLY A 106 8.54 4.33 -3.15
C GLY A 106 9.79 4.69 -2.33
N CYS A 107 10.94 4.18 -2.73
CA CYS A 107 12.23 4.42 -2.05
C CYS A 107 12.85 5.80 -2.34
N ALA A 108 12.45 6.47 -3.41
CA ALA A 108 12.91 7.80 -3.81
C ALA A 108 11.85 8.87 -3.49
N PRO A 109 12.24 10.15 -3.35
CA PRO A 109 11.30 11.26 -3.35
C PRO A 109 10.38 11.23 -4.57
N ALA A 110 9.24 11.92 -4.48
CA ALA A 110 8.26 11.95 -5.56
C ALA A 110 8.92 12.31 -6.90
N GLY A 111 8.79 11.42 -7.86
CA GLY A 111 9.34 11.55 -9.21
C GLY A 111 8.23 11.73 -10.24
N ALA A 112 8.62 11.89 -11.51
CA ALA A 112 7.70 12.10 -12.62
C ALA A 112 6.79 10.89 -12.91
N LYS A 113 7.14 9.68 -12.43
CA LYS A 113 6.36 8.46 -12.69
C LYS A 113 5.66 7.97 -11.43
N PRO A 114 4.35 7.62 -11.51
CA PRO A 114 3.62 7.00 -10.41
C PRO A 114 4.25 5.68 -9.98
N THR A 115 4.27 5.40 -8.67
CA THR A 115 4.72 4.12 -8.14
C THR A 115 3.69 3.00 -8.41
N ALA A 116 4.10 1.73 -8.29
CA ALA A 116 3.18 0.59 -8.39
C ALA A 116 2.04 0.69 -7.36
N ALA A 117 2.32 1.12 -6.15
CA ALA A 117 1.30 1.35 -5.12
C ALA A 117 0.30 2.44 -5.53
N CYS A 118 0.76 3.54 -6.14
CA CYS A 118 -0.10 4.61 -6.64
C CYS A 118 -1.02 4.11 -7.77
N GLN A 119 -0.47 3.40 -8.75
CA GLN A 119 -1.26 2.86 -9.87
C GLN A 119 -2.24 1.79 -9.38
N LEU A 120 -1.86 0.98 -8.39
CA LEU A 120 -2.77 0.01 -7.77
C LEU A 120 -3.92 0.72 -7.04
N ALA A 121 -3.65 1.76 -6.26
CA ALA A 121 -4.69 2.53 -5.58
C ALA A 121 -5.68 3.14 -6.57
N VAL A 122 -5.19 3.71 -7.68
CA VAL A 122 -6.05 4.24 -8.76
C VAL A 122 -6.90 3.14 -9.38
N ALA A 123 -6.30 2.00 -9.74
CA ALA A 123 -7.04 0.89 -10.34
C ALA A 123 -8.12 0.31 -9.40
N LEU A 124 -7.85 0.27 -8.09
CA LEU A 124 -8.85 -0.15 -7.09
C LEU A 124 -10.00 0.87 -7.00
N HIS A 125 -9.68 2.16 -6.97
CA HIS A 125 -10.69 3.22 -6.93
C HIS A 125 -11.57 3.23 -8.19
N GLU A 126 -10.99 3.08 -9.38
CA GLU A 126 -11.72 2.98 -10.65
C GLU A 126 -12.74 1.82 -10.67
N LEU A 127 -12.52 0.79 -9.85
CA LEU A 127 -13.43 -0.34 -9.65
C LEU A 127 -14.43 -0.12 -8.49
N GLY A 128 -14.51 1.10 -7.96
CA GLY A 128 -15.44 1.48 -6.90
C GLY A 128 -15.01 1.08 -5.49
N LEU A 129 -13.74 0.76 -5.27
CA LEU A 129 -13.17 0.47 -3.96
C LEU A 129 -12.63 1.76 -3.32
N GLY A 130 -13.10 2.06 -2.10
CA GLY A 130 -12.80 3.34 -1.43
C GLY A 130 -13.53 4.54 -2.01
N CYS A 131 -13.37 5.72 -1.40
CA CYS A 131 -14.00 6.96 -1.86
C CYS A 131 -13.15 7.73 -2.87
N ASP A 132 -11.83 7.76 -2.68
CA ASP A 132 -10.88 8.47 -3.55
C ASP A 132 -9.45 8.05 -3.23
N VAL A 133 -8.49 8.49 -4.06
CA VAL A 133 -7.06 8.29 -3.87
C VAL A 133 -6.42 9.58 -3.37
N TRP A 134 -5.78 9.53 -2.20
CA TRP A 134 -5.08 10.66 -1.63
C TRP A 134 -3.58 10.36 -1.51
N LEU A 135 -2.73 11.21 -2.12
CA LEU A 135 -1.28 11.12 -1.97
C LEU A 135 -0.84 11.69 -0.61
N GLY A 136 -1.41 11.13 0.46
CA GLY A 136 -1.32 11.60 1.84
C GLY A 136 0.05 11.45 2.47
N ILE A 137 0.93 10.61 1.90
CA ILE A 137 2.30 10.44 2.35
C ILE A 137 3.26 10.67 1.19
N THR A 138 4.26 11.48 1.45
CA THR A 138 5.36 11.73 0.52
C THR A 138 6.68 11.35 1.16
N ARG A 139 7.71 11.15 0.33
CA ARG A 139 9.06 10.89 0.82
C ARG A 139 9.93 12.12 0.62
N ARG A 140 10.51 12.66 1.71
CA ARG A 140 11.40 13.82 1.69
C ARG A 140 12.82 13.43 1.28
N THR A 141 13.33 12.33 1.84
CA THR A 141 14.68 11.84 1.60
C THR A 141 14.66 10.42 1.06
N ALA A 142 15.51 10.11 0.10
CA ALA A 142 15.63 8.76 -0.43
C ALA A 142 16.06 7.76 0.65
N VAL A 143 15.57 6.54 0.55
CA VAL A 143 16.04 5.40 1.34
C VAL A 143 16.53 4.29 0.40
N THR A 144 17.41 3.44 0.90
CA THR A 144 17.91 2.30 0.12
C THR A 144 16.76 1.40 -0.34
N ARG A 145 16.78 0.97 -1.59
CA ARG A 145 15.75 0.07 -2.14
C ARG A 145 15.85 -1.30 -1.47
N SER A 146 14.83 -1.70 -0.70
CA SER A 146 14.84 -2.96 0.07
C SER A 146 15.02 -4.21 -0.79
N ALA A 147 14.57 -4.20 -2.05
CA ALA A 147 14.67 -5.35 -2.96
C ALA A 147 16.12 -5.64 -3.40
N THR A 148 16.99 -4.63 -3.43
CA THR A 148 18.39 -4.74 -3.90
C THR A 148 19.41 -4.57 -2.78
N ALA A 149 18.96 -4.22 -1.56
CA ALA A 149 19.84 -4.04 -0.42
C ALA A 149 20.39 -5.38 0.09
N GLN A 150 21.68 -5.41 0.41
CA GLN A 150 22.30 -6.55 1.08
C GLN A 150 21.66 -6.81 2.46
N LEU A 151 21.83 -8.02 3.00
CA LEU A 151 21.38 -8.34 4.36
C LEU A 151 22.01 -7.33 5.35
N GLY A 152 21.16 -6.63 6.11
CA GLY A 152 21.60 -5.56 7.04
C GLY A 152 21.51 -4.13 6.48
N ALA A 153 21.54 -3.92 5.16
CA ALA A 153 21.42 -2.59 4.54
C ALA A 153 19.99 -2.17 4.22
N ARG A 154 18.98 -2.97 4.59
CA ARG A 154 17.56 -2.64 4.37
C ARG A 154 17.11 -1.56 5.33
N PRO A 155 16.38 -0.52 4.85
CA PRO A 155 15.92 0.54 5.72
C PRO A 155 15.11 0.00 6.91
N THR A 156 15.37 0.56 8.08
CA THR A 156 14.60 0.28 9.30
C THR A 156 13.24 0.98 9.26
N VAL A 157 12.34 0.61 10.15
CA VAL A 157 11.05 1.31 10.30
C VAL A 157 11.28 2.78 10.63
N ARG A 158 12.25 3.08 11.50
CA ARG A 158 12.62 4.45 11.89
C ARG A 158 13.09 5.28 10.70
N GLN A 159 13.98 4.74 9.85
CA GLN A 159 14.43 5.43 8.64
C GLN A 159 13.27 5.71 7.66
N HIS A 160 12.32 4.78 7.51
CA HIS A 160 11.11 5.04 6.75
C HIS A 160 10.29 6.16 7.39
N TYR A 161 10.04 6.10 8.69
CA TYR A 161 9.27 7.09 9.44
C TYR A 161 9.86 8.50 9.31
N GLU A 162 11.16 8.66 9.52
CA GLU A 162 11.88 9.94 9.44
C GLU A 162 11.90 10.49 8.00
N SER A 163 11.91 9.63 6.99
CA SER A 163 11.89 10.04 5.59
C SER A 163 10.51 10.44 5.06
N PHE A 164 9.43 10.15 5.79
CA PHE A 164 8.07 10.47 5.36
C PHE A 164 7.62 11.86 5.83
N ALA A 165 6.78 12.48 5.00
CA ALA A 165 5.99 13.65 5.34
C ALA A 165 4.52 13.37 5.03
N VAL A 166 3.62 13.94 5.84
CA VAL A 166 2.19 13.92 5.57
C VAL A 166 1.83 15.12 4.72
N ALA A 167 1.06 14.91 3.67
CA ALA A 167 0.52 15.96 2.83
C ALA A 167 -0.75 16.57 3.47
N ALA A 168 -1.09 17.78 3.07
CA ALA A 168 -2.34 18.40 3.51
C ALA A 168 -3.54 17.52 3.19
N ALA A 169 -4.47 17.43 4.13
CA ALA A 169 -5.71 16.69 3.94
C ALA A 169 -6.52 17.26 2.77
N PRO A 170 -7.27 16.45 2.03
CA PRO A 170 -8.23 16.93 1.04
C PRO A 170 -9.25 17.86 1.71
N ARG A 171 -9.57 18.99 1.05
CA ARG A 171 -10.47 20.00 1.62
C ARG A 171 -11.86 19.42 1.86
N GLY A 172 -12.38 19.64 3.08
CA GLY A 172 -13.75 19.27 3.45
C GLY A 172 -13.98 17.78 3.65
N ALA A 173 -12.94 16.93 3.56
CA ALA A 173 -13.08 15.50 3.70
C ALA A 173 -12.78 15.03 5.13
N PRO A 174 -13.71 14.38 5.82
CA PRO A 174 -13.41 13.71 7.08
C PRO A 174 -12.58 12.46 6.80
N LEU A 175 -11.28 12.48 7.12
CA LEU A 175 -10.40 11.32 7.00
C LEU A 175 -10.64 10.32 8.15
N ARG A 176 -11.83 9.72 8.17
CA ARG A 176 -12.21 8.75 9.21
C ARG A 176 -11.64 7.36 8.96
N ARG A 177 -11.50 6.97 7.71
CA ARG A 177 -10.92 5.69 7.29
C ARG A 177 -9.85 5.91 6.25
N ILE A 178 -8.69 5.32 6.49
CA ILE A 178 -7.53 5.37 5.60
C ILE A 178 -7.06 3.95 5.34
N VAL A 179 -6.91 3.61 4.07
CA VAL A 179 -6.29 2.36 3.64
C VAL A 179 -4.96 2.66 2.98
N LEU A 180 -3.88 2.32 3.66
CA LEU A 180 -2.54 2.35 3.07
C LEU A 180 -2.45 1.26 1.99
N VAL A 181 -2.11 1.64 0.76
CA VAL A 181 -1.98 0.71 -0.37
C VAL A 181 -0.52 0.50 -0.71
N ASP A 182 -0.08 -0.76 -0.77
CA ASP A 182 1.28 -1.14 -1.17
C ASP A 182 1.24 -2.28 -2.21
N ASP A 183 2.30 -2.48 -2.96
CA ASP A 183 2.43 -3.56 -3.93
C ASP A 183 2.77 -4.89 -3.24
N VAL A 184 3.79 -4.91 -2.38
CA VAL A 184 4.31 -6.11 -1.73
C VAL A 184 4.66 -5.87 -0.27
N ILE A 185 3.98 -6.56 0.63
CA ILE A 185 4.33 -6.56 2.05
C ILE A 185 5.31 -7.70 2.36
N THR A 186 6.46 -7.35 2.94
CA THR A 186 7.41 -8.31 3.52
C THR A 186 7.29 -8.30 5.05
N LYS A 187 8.10 -7.56 5.75
CA LYS A 187 8.00 -7.34 7.20
C LYS A 187 6.98 -6.26 7.57
N GLY A 188 6.56 -5.44 6.60
CA GLY A 188 5.63 -4.34 6.82
C GLY A 188 6.26 -3.04 7.35
N ARG A 189 7.59 -2.91 7.32
CA ARG A 189 8.32 -1.72 7.82
C ARG A 189 7.79 -0.41 7.26
N THR A 190 7.61 -0.36 5.94
CA THR A 190 7.12 0.83 5.23
C THR A 190 5.69 1.17 5.62
N LEU A 191 4.81 0.16 5.68
CA LEU A 191 3.40 0.32 6.07
C LEU A 191 3.26 0.76 7.52
N LEU A 192 4.03 0.18 8.44
CA LEU A 192 3.98 0.56 9.86
C LEU A 192 4.46 2.00 10.07
N ALA A 193 5.54 2.39 9.40
CA ALA A 193 6.05 3.76 9.43
C ALA A 193 5.04 4.77 8.87
N ALA A 194 4.39 4.42 7.76
CA ALA A 194 3.35 5.24 7.14
C ALA A 194 2.13 5.40 8.04
N ALA A 195 1.67 4.30 8.66
CA ALA A 195 0.57 4.34 9.61
C ALA A 195 0.88 5.19 10.83
N ALA A 196 2.10 5.08 11.39
CA ALA A 196 2.54 5.89 12.52
C ALA A 196 2.54 7.39 12.18
N LYS A 197 3.02 7.76 10.97
CA LYS A 197 2.97 9.16 10.50
C LYS A 197 1.55 9.69 10.40
N LEU A 198 0.65 8.94 9.76
CA LEU A 198 -0.74 9.37 9.61
C LEU A 198 -1.47 9.44 10.93
N ARG A 199 -1.21 8.54 11.90
CA ARG A 199 -1.83 8.60 13.23
C ARG A 199 -1.43 9.82 14.02
N GLY A 200 -0.23 10.32 13.83
CA GLY A 200 0.20 11.58 14.45
C GLY A 200 -0.64 12.78 14.01
N GLU A 201 -1.10 12.80 12.75
CA GLU A 201 -1.92 13.88 12.19
C GLU A 201 -3.42 13.60 12.33
N PHE A 202 -3.84 12.35 12.19
CA PHE A 202 -5.24 11.92 12.13
C PHE A 202 -5.54 10.93 13.26
N VAL A 203 -5.51 11.39 14.49
CA VAL A 203 -5.61 10.58 15.72
C VAL A 203 -6.90 9.75 15.83
N HIS A 204 -7.97 10.19 15.16
CA HIS A 204 -9.27 9.51 15.17
C HIS A 204 -9.53 8.66 13.91
N ALA A 205 -8.57 8.58 12.98
CA ALA A 205 -8.73 7.79 11.77
C ALA A 205 -8.51 6.30 12.04
N ASP A 206 -9.40 5.46 11.53
CA ASP A 206 -9.17 4.02 11.41
C ASP A 206 -8.21 3.79 10.24
N ILE A 207 -6.95 3.48 10.56
CA ILE A 207 -5.90 3.28 9.58
C ILE A 207 -5.61 1.80 9.47
N ARG A 208 -5.83 1.26 8.27
CA ARG A 208 -5.54 -0.13 7.89
C ARG A 208 -4.65 -0.17 6.66
N ALA A 209 -4.21 -1.36 6.25
CA ALA A 209 -3.37 -1.52 5.08
C ALA A 209 -3.89 -2.60 4.13
N PHE A 210 -3.62 -2.41 2.85
CA PHE A 210 -3.74 -3.40 1.81
C PHE A 210 -2.42 -3.53 1.07
N ALA A 211 -1.94 -4.76 0.91
CA ALA A 211 -0.83 -5.06 0.01
C ALA A 211 -1.29 -6.13 -0.98
N LEU A 212 -1.09 -5.92 -2.27
CA LEU A 212 -1.52 -6.90 -3.27
C LEU A 212 -0.91 -8.28 -3.00
N VAL A 213 0.37 -8.30 -2.64
CA VAL A 213 1.15 -9.52 -2.40
C VAL A 213 1.74 -9.52 -1.00
N ARG A 214 1.64 -10.65 -0.28
CA ARG A 214 2.43 -10.89 0.93
C ARG A 214 3.53 -11.93 0.68
N THR A 215 4.72 -11.69 1.24
CA THR A 215 5.80 -12.69 1.18
C THR A 215 5.64 -13.74 2.28
N THR A 216 6.03 -14.98 1.99
CA THR A 216 6.16 -16.07 2.97
C THR A 216 7.62 -16.51 2.97
N GLY A 217 8.39 -16.03 3.96
CA GLY A 217 9.87 -16.08 3.92
C GLY A 217 10.48 -17.47 3.95
N PHE A 218 9.78 -18.48 4.50
CA PHE A 218 10.35 -19.81 4.77
C PHE A 218 9.71 -20.96 3.98
N LEU A 219 8.66 -20.69 3.20
CA LEU A 219 8.04 -21.74 2.40
C LEU A 219 8.92 -22.08 1.19
N THR A 220 9.24 -23.36 1.08
CA THR A 220 9.94 -23.93 -0.08
C THR A 220 8.97 -24.25 -1.23
N ARG A 221 7.68 -24.34 -0.96
CA ARG A 221 6.65 -24.63 -1.96
C ARG A 221 5.38 -23.84 -1.66
N LEU A 222 4.76 -23.31 -2.70
CA LEU A 222 3.42 -22.69 -2.65
C LEU A 222 2.40 -23.66 -3.25
N ASP A 223 1.30 -23.90 -2.54
CA ASP A 223 0.19 -24.70 -3.07
C ASP A 223 -0.67 -23.87 -4.03
N ARG A 224 -0.84 -22.58 -3.72
CA ARG A 224 -1.64 -21.64 -4.52
C ARG A 224 -1.04 -20.23 -4.49
N LEU A 225 -1.22 -19.53 -5.60
CA LEU A 225 -0.80 -18.13 -5.75
C LEU A 225 -1.82 -17.16 -5.13
N PHE A 226 -3.10 -17.34 -5.46
CA PHE A 226 -4.20 -16.55 -4.92
C PHE A 226 -4.66 -17.18 -3.60
N ALA A 227 -4.32 -16.52 -2.51
CA ALA A 227 -4.63 -16.95 -1.15
C ALA A 227 -4.93 -15.70 -0.29
N PRO A 228 -6.14 -15.14 -0.43
CA PRO A 228 -6.53 -13.98 0.36
C PRO A 228 -6.40 -14.24 1.85
N GLY A 229 -5.93 -13.23 2.58
CA GLY A 229 -5.77 -13.33 4.03
C GLY A 229 -5.51 -11.97 4.65
N ALA A 230 -5.76 -11.89 5.94
CA ALA A 230 -5.50 -10.72 6.79
C ALA A 230 -4.48 -11.06 7.85
N GLY A 231 -3.87 -10.04 8.42
CA GLY A 231 -2.90 -10.18 9.49
C GLY A 231 -2.61 -8.84 10.15
N VAL A 232 -1.57 -8.82 10.96
CA VAL A 232 -1.15 -7.63 11.70
C VAL A 232 0.34 -7.39 11.52
N VAL A 233 0.70 -6.12 11.34
CA VAL A 233 2.07 -5.63 11.46
C VAL A 233 2.19 -4.87 12.76
N TYR A 234 3.22 -5.14 13.54
CA TYR A 234 3.44 -4.47 14.82
C TYR A 234 4.93 -4.20 15.08
N TRP A 235 5.18 -3.25 15.96
CA TRP A 235 6.53 -2.93 16.42
C TRP A 235 7.00 -3.93 17.47
N ALA A 236 8.17 -4.55 17.28
CA ALA A 236 8.78 -5.44 18.23
C ALA A 236 10.30 -5.41 18.14
N GLY A 237 10.96 -5.05 19.25
CA GLY A 237 12.42 -5.11 19.37
C GLY A 237 13.18 -4.24 18.35
N GLY A 238 12.70 -3.03 18.07
CA GLY A 238 13.34 -2.10 17.14
C GLY A 238 13.03 -2.32 15.65
N ASP A 239 12.16 -3.29 15.31
CA ASP A 239 11.77 -3.59 13.93
C ASP A 239 10.27 -3.89 13.81
N ALA A 240 9.77 -3.91 12.56
CA ALA A 240 8.43 -4.41 12.28
C ALA A 240 8.41 -5.93 12.22
N ARG A 241 7.42 -6.51 12.86
CA ARG A 241 7.03 -7.92 12.73
C ARG A 241 5.65 -8.03 12.12
N ARG A 242 5.46 -9.05 11.33
CA ARG A 242 4.19 -9.34 10.69
C ARG A 242 3.75 -10.76 11.05
N GLU A 243 2.51 -10.86 11.49
CA GLU A 243 1.77 -12.10 11.64
C GLU A 243 0.71 -12.19 10.53
N PRO A 244 0.46 -13.43 10.02
CA PRO A 244 -0.54 -13.66 8.99
C PRO A 244 -1.92 -13.20 9.42
#